data_461eb86b7e8a0d577fcd2d3c00501542
#
_entry.id   461eb86b7e8a0d577fcd2d3c00501542
#
_cell.length_a   1.000
_cell.length_b   1.000
_cell.length_c   1.000
_cell.angle_alpha   90.00
_cell.angle_beta   90.00
_cell.angle_gamma   90.00
#
_symmetry.space_group_name_H-M   'P 1'
#
loop_
_entity.id
_entity.type
_entity.pdbx_description
1 polymer ?
#
loop_
_entity_poly.entity_id
_entity_poly.type
_entity_poly.pdbx_seq_one_letter_code
_entity_poly.pdbx_strand_id
1 'polypeptide(L)'
;MDHFKLHSKYKPTGDQPHAIEELVKGFEEGNQFQTLLGVTGSGKTFTMANVIQALNKPTLIISHNKTLAAQLYGEMKEFFPENAVEYFVSYYDYYQPEAYVPQTDTYIAKDSAINEEIDKLRLSATAALVERKDVIVVASVSCIYGLGSPEDYLGMMVSLRPGMEKDLSLIHI
;
A
#
# COMPACT_ATOMS: atom_id res chain seq x y z
N MET A 1 14.54 -0.03 -9.69
CA MET A 1 13.87 0.02 -11.02
C MET A 1 13.06 1.31 -11.08
N ASP A 2 12.92 1.91 -12.26
CA ASP A 2 12.22 3.20 -12.38
C ASP A 2 10.93 3.09 -13.22
N HIS A 3 10.55 1.87 -13.62
CA HIS A 3 9.39 1.63 -14.45
C HIS A 3 8.57 0.44 -13.96
N PHE A 4 7.24 0.59 -14.03
CA PHE A 4 6.32 -0.50 -13.79
C PHE A 4 6.31 -1.47 -14.98
N LYS A 5 6.36 -2.77 -14.68
CA LYS A 5 6.31 -3.83 -15.66
C LYS A 5 5.18 -4.80 -15.31
N LEU A 6 4.08 -4.66 -16.05
CA LEU A 6 2.90 -5.50 -15.88
C LEU A 6 3.15 -6.90 -16.43
N HIS A 7 2.94 -7.91 -15.62
CA HIS A 7 2.93 -9.32 -16.00
C HIS A 7 1.49 -9.84 -15.97
N SER A 8 0.97 -10.27 -17.09
CA SER A 8 -0.35 -10.87 -17.17
C SER A 8 -0.46 -11.85 -18.33
N LYS A 9 -1.20 -12.94 -18.10
CA LYS A 9 -1.62 -13.87 -19.15
C LYS A 9 -2.78 -13.32 -19.98
N TYR A 10 -3.45 -12.29 -19.48
CA TYR A 10 -4.59 -11.65 -20.10
C TYR A 10 -4.19 -10.39 -20.83
N LYS A 11 -4.97 -10.06 -21.85
CA LYS A 11 -4.92 -8.77 -22.55
C LYS A 11 -6.21 -8.01 -22.28
N PRO A 12 -6.21 -6.68 -22.27
CA PRO A 12 -7.43 -5.90 -22.15
C PRO A 12 -8.43 -6.27 -23.27
N THR A 13 -9.69 -6.52 -22.89
CA THR A 13 -10.76 -6.92 -23.81
C THR A 13 -12.05 -6.13 -23.54
N GLY A 14 -12.98 -6.18 -24.49
CA GLY A 14 -14.25 -5.44 -24.40
C GLY A 14 -14.00 -3.93 -24.30
N ASP A 15 -14.59 -3.30 -23.28
CA ASP A 15 -14.47 -1.85 -23.04
C ASP A 15 -13.18 -1.46 -22.26
N GLN A 16 -12.40 -2.43 -21.79
CA GLN A 16 -11.19 -2.15 -21.01
C GLN A 16 -10.15 -1.31 -21.75
N PRO A 17 -9.81 -1.59 -23.05
CA PRO A 17 -8.85 -0.75 -23.77
C PRO A 17 -9.28 0.71 -23.83
N HIS A 18 -10.55 0.98 -24.12
CA HIS A 18 -11.09 2.34 -24.16
C HIS A 18 -11.06 3.00 -22.78
N ALA A 19 -11.45 2.28 -21.72
CA ALA A 19 -11.40 2.81 -20.36
C ALA A 19 -9.97 3.13 -19.91
N ILE A 20 -8.98 2.32 -20.27
CA ILE A 20 -7.55 2.59 -20.00
C ILE A 20 -7.11 3.86 -20.70
N GLU A 21 -7.40 3.98 -22.00
CA GLU A 21 -7.03 5.13 -22.82
C GLU A 21 -7.63 6.44 -22.27
N GLU A 22 -8.94 6.45 -21.96
CA GLU A 22 -9.61 7.64 -21.40
C GLU A 22 -9.10 8.02 -20.02
N LEU A 23 -8.82 7.05 -19.14
CA LEU A 23 -8.26 7.31 -17.82
C LEU A 23 -6.84 7.89 -17.93
N VAL A 24 -5.97 7.33 -18.76
CA VAL A 24 -4.61 7.82 -18.96
C VAL A 24 -4.64 9.23 -19.53
N LYS A 25 -5.43 9.46 -20.58
CA LYS A 25 -5.62 10.78 -21.20
C LYS A 25 -6.11 11.79 -20.18
N GLY A 26 -7.11 11.45 -19.37
CA GLY A 26 -7.63 12.33 -18.33
C GLY A 26 -6.55 12.74 -17.31
N PHE A 27 -5.66 11.84 -16.91
CA PHE A 27 -4.52 12.16 -16.07
C PHE A 27 -3.50 13.08 -16.77
N GLU A 28 -3.24 12.88 -18.04
CA GLU A 28 -2.34 13.72 -18.83
C GLU A 28 -2.90 15.14 -19.04
N GLU A 29 -4.21 15.27 -19.18
CA GLU A 29 -4.94 16.53 -19.26
C GLU A 29 -5.04 17.26 -17.92
N GLY A 30 -4.63 16.62 -16.80
CA GLY A 30 -4.61 17.21 -15.45
C GLY A 30 -5.93 17.03 -14.68
N ASN A 31 -6.79 16.11 -15.09
CA ASN A 31 -8.00 15.80 -14.34
C ASN A 31 -7.64 15.27 -12.95
N GLN A 32 -8.10 15.97 -11.90
CA GLN A 32 -7.82 15.59 -10.51
C GLN A 32 -8.66 14.39 -10.04
N PHE A 33 -9.84 14.21 -10.61
CA PHE A 33 -10.80 13.17 -10.23
C PHE A 33 -11.32 12.47 -11.47
N GLN A 34 -11.32 11.14 -11.43
CA GLN A 34 -11.89 10.28 -12.46
C GLN A 34 -12.60 9.09 -11.79
N THR A 35 -13.65 8.59 -12.40
CA THR A 35 -14.40 7.45 -11.86
C THR A 35 -14.48 6.33 -12.89
N LEU A 36 -13.96 5.16 -12.52
CA LEU A 36 -14.13 3.92 -13.30
C LEU A 36 -15.37 3.17 -12.81
N LEU A 37 -16.43 3.17 -13.60
CA LEU A 37 -17.66 2.44 -13.32
C LEU A 37 -17.62 1.07 -14.01
N GLY A 38 -17.90 0.02 -13.26
CA GLY A 38 -17.95 -1.34 -13.80
C GLY A 38 -18.58 -2.31 -12.82
N VAL A 39 -19.28 -3.33 -13.32
CA VAL A 39 -19.87 -4.39 -12.50
C VAL A 39 -18.78 -5.25 -11.84
N THR A 40 -19.16 -6.02 -10.83
CA THR A 40 -18.27 -7.01 -10.21
C THR A 40 -17.80 -8.02 -11.26
N GLY A 41 -16.52 -8.35 -11.27
CA GLY A 41 -15.92 -9.26 -12.24
C GLY A 41 -15.59 -8.65 -13.61
N SER A 42 -15.82 -7.34 -13.84
CA SER A 42 -15.45 -6.68 -15.10
C SER A 42 -13.95 -6.44 -15.29
N GLY A 43 -13.10 -6.89 -14.34
CA GLY A 43 -11.65 -6.73 -14.42
C GLY A 43 -11.17 -5.32 -14.09
N LYS A 44 -11.86 -4.57 -13.22
CA LYS A 44 -11.44 -3.22 -12.79
C LYS A 44 -10.01 -3.18 -12.26
N THR A 45 -9.61 -4.18 -11.46
CA THR A 45 -8.24 -4.27 -10.91
C THR A 45 -7.21 -4.38 -12.03
N PHE A 46 -7.50 -5.19 -13.06
CA PHE A 46 -6.63 -5.31 -14.23
C PHE A 46 -6.59 -4.02 -15.08
N THR A 47 -7.72 -3.33 -15.22
CA THR A 47 -7.77 -1.99 -15.84
C THR A 47 -6.90 -1.00 -15.09
N MET A 48 -7.00 -0.95 -13.74
CA MET A 48 -6.14 -0.10 -12.90
C MET A 48 -4.65 -0.45 -13.07
N ALA A 49 -4.29 -1.73 -13.10
CA ALA A 49 -2.90 -2.16 -13.29
C ALA A 49 -2.33 -1.65 -14.63
N ASN A 50 -3.11 -1.69 -15.71
CA ASN A 50 -2.70 -1.14 -17.00
C ASN A 50 -2.52 0.38 -16.95
N VAL A 51 -3.41 1.11 -16.26
CA VAL A 51 -3.29 2.56 -16.06
C VAL A 51 -2.03 2.90 -15.25
N ILE A 52 -1.75 2.17 -14.16
CA ILE A 52 -0.54 2.34 -13.34
C ILE A 52 0.72 2.17 -14.19
N GLN A 53 0.78 1.11 -15.00
CA GLN A 53 1.91 0.91 -15.91
C GLN A 53 2.07 2.04 -16.91
N ALA A 54 0.97 2.51 -17.52
CA ALA A 54 1.01 3.56 -18.54
C ALA A 54 1.46 4.91 -17.95
N LEU A 55 0.96 5.28 -16.78
CA LEU A 55 1.32 6.54 -16.11
C LEU A 55 2.70 6.52 -15.47
N ASN A 56 3.18 5.35 -15.08
CA ASN A 56 4.49 5.14 -14.44
C ASN A 56 4.74 6.06 -13.24
N LYS A 57 3.75 6.21 -12.36
CA LYS A 57 3.83 7.04 -11.15
C LYS A 57 3.64 6.22 -9.89
N PRO A 58 4.31 6.56 -8.77
CA PRO A 58 4.02 5.97 -7.47
C PRO A 58 2.52 6.04 -7.18
N THR A 59 1.95 4.94 -6.73
CA THR A 59 0.50 4.78 -6.63
C THR A 59 0.09 4.35 -5.22
N LEU A 60 -0.93 5.01 -4.67
CA LEU A 60 -1.58 4.60 -3.43
C LEU A 60 -2.98 4.06 -3.74
N ILE A 61 -3.24 2.83 -3.32
CA ILE A 61 -4.55 2.17 -3.43
C ILE A 61 -5.14 2.10 -2.02
N ILE A 62 -6.25 2.79 -1.79
CA ILE A 62 -6.92 2.79 -0.49
C ILE A 62 -8.19 1.94 -0.57
N SER A 63 -8.32 0.99 0.35
CA SER A 63 -9.53 0.20 0.51
C SER A 63 -10.21 0.49 1.86
N HIS A 64 -11.51 0.19 1.94
CA HIS A 64 -12.29 0.45 3.15
C HIS A 64 -12.04 -0.54 4.29
N ASN A 65 -11.42 -1.69 4.04
CA ASN A 65 -11.09 -2.68 5.07
C ASN A 65 -9.80 -3.47 4.76
N LYS A 66 -9.27 -4.18 5.77
CA LYS A 66 -8.05 -4.99 5.67
C LYS A 66 -8.20 -6.17 4.68
N THR A 67 -9.37 -6.81 4.62
CA THR A 67 -9.61 -7.99 3.76
C THR A 67 -9.51 -7.62 2.29
N LEU A 68 -10.16 -6.54 1.88
CA LEU A 68 -10.06 -6.04 0.50
C LEU A 68 -8.65 -5.52 0.20
N ALA A 69 -8.00 -4.86 1.17
CA ALA A 69 -6.60 -4.44 1.00
C ALA A 69 -5.69 -5.65 0.74
N ALA A 70 -5.86 -6.76 1.50
CA ALA A 70 -5.09 -7.98 1.30
C ALA A 70 -5.32 -8.61 -0.08
N GLN A 71 -6.58 -8.65 -0.54
CA GLN A 71 -6.90 -9.14 -1.88
C GLN A 71 -6.23 -8.28 -2.97
N LEU A 72 -6.40 -6.95 -2.91
CA LEU A 72 -5.80 -6.03 -3.88
C LEU A 72 -4.27 -6.09 -3.87
N TYR A 73 -3.66 -6.23 -2.69
CA TYR A 73 -2.23 -6.44 -2.55
C TYR A 73 -1.77 -7.71 -3.26
N GLY A 74 -2.46 -8.84 -3.06
CA GLY A 74 -2.17 -10.10 -3.75
C GLY A 74 -2.27 -9.96 -5.27
N GLU A 75 -3.37 -9.38 -5.77
CA GLU A 75 -3.58 -9.14 -7.21
C GLU A 75 -2.48 -8.24 -7.80
N MET A 76 -2.13 -7.12 -7.11
CA MET A 76 -1.07 -6.21 -7.58
C MET A 76 0.31 -6.87 -7.54
N LYS A 77 0.59 -7.73 -6.55
CA LYS A 77 1.84 -8.50 -6.45
C LYS A 77 2.00 -9.47 -7.62
N GLU A 78 0.90 -10.09 -8.07
CA GLU A 78 0.89 -10.95 -9.26
C GLU A 78 1.11 -10.15 -10.55
N PHE A 79 0.49 -8.97 -10.66
CA PHE A 79 0.66 -8.10 -11.82
C PHE A 79 2.04 -7.43 -11.90
N PHE A 80 2.66 -7.14 -10.76
CA PHE A 80 3.92 -6.40 -10.67
C PHE A 80 4.96 -7.14 -9.82
N PRO A 81 5.37 -8.36 -10.19
CA PRO A 81 6.28 -9.17 -9.38
C PRO A 81 7.69 -8.59 -9.22
N GLU A 82 8.12 -7.72 -10.15
CA GLU A 82 9.44 -7.10 -10.16
C GLU A 82 9.44 -5.70 -9.50
N ASN A 83 8.26 -5.13 -9.24
CA ASN A 83 8.10 -3.79 -8.67
C ASN A 83 7.83 -3.84 -7.16
N ALA A 84 7.97 -2.72 -6.48
CA ALA A 84 7.67 -2.63 -5.06
C ALA A 84 6.16 -2.51 -4.84
N VAL A 85 5.52 -3.62 -4.53
CA VAL A 85 4.12 -3.65 -4.08
C VAL A 85 4.12 -3.87 -2.59
N GLU A 86 3.62 -2.89 -1.85
CA GLU A 86 3.70 -2.80 -0.40
C GLU A 86 2.32 -2.81 0.25
N TYR A 87 2.25 -3.34 1.48
CA TYR A 87 1.01 -3.48 2.24
C TYR A 87 1.03 -2.59 3.47
N PHE A 88 0.03 -1.72 3.60
CA PHE A 88 -0.02 -0.74 4.67
C PHE A 88 -1.40 -0.72 5.35
N VAL A 89 -1.56 -1.49 6.42
CA VAL A 89 -2.80 -1.58 7.18
C VAL A 89 -2.52 -1.37 8.67
N SER A 90 -3.57 -1.27 9.49
CA SER A 90 -3.41 -1.18 10.94
C SER A 90 -2.72 -2.43 11.50
N TYR A 91 -1.70 -2.25 12.34
CA TYR A 91 -0.99 -3.32 13.02
C TYR A 91 -1.74 -3.88 14.24
N TYR A 92 -2.87 -3.28 14.64
CA TYR A 92 -3.72 -3.85 15.67
C TYR A 92 -4.58 -4.97 15.10
N ASP A 93 -4.41 -6.18 15.61
CA ASP A 93 -5.25 -7.32 15.27
C ASP A 93 -6.50 -7.40 16.13
N TYR A 94 -6.37 -6.97 17.37
CA TYR A 94 -7.43 -6.96 18.36
C TYR A 94 -7.44 -5.63 19.12
N TYR A 95 -8.62 -5.07 19.27
CA TYR A 95 -8.86 -3.90 20.10
C TYR A 95 -10.10 -4.13 20.95
N GLN A 96 -9.89 -4.26 22.26
CA GLN A 96 -10.96 -4.31 23.24
C GLN A 96 -11.00 -2.97 23.97
N PRO A 97 -12.08 -2.18 23.78
CA PRO A 97 -12.24 -0.96 24.57
C PRO A 97 -12.49 -1.28 26.03
N GLU A 98 -12.15 -0.35 26.90
CA GLU A 98 -12.55 -0.41 28.30
C GLU A 98 -14.06 -0.52 28.42
N ALA A 99 -14.53 -1.43 29.26
CA ALA A 99 -15.93 -1.59 29.55
C ALA A 99 -16.14 -1.94 31.03
N TYR A 100 -17.18 -1.38 31.63
CA TYR A 100 -17.62 -1.75 32.97
C TYR A 100 -19.00 -2.39 32.89
N VAL A 101 -19.14 -3.58 33.44
CA VAL A 101 -20.39 -4.34 33.50
C VAL A 101 -20.96 -4.22 34.93
N PRO A 102 -21.93 -3.29 35.17
CA PRO A 102 -22.44 -3.05 36.53
C PRO A 102 -23.11 -4.24 37.19
N GLN A 103 -23.68 -5.15 36.38
CA GLN A 103 -24.41 -6.33 36.90
C GLN A 103 -23.50 -7.34 37.59
N THR A 104 -22.24 -7.41 37.20
CA THR A 104 -21.24 -8.35 37.72
C THR A 104 -20.07 -7.65 38.42
N ASP A 105 -20.14 -6.33 38.54
CA ASP A 105 -19.05 -5.48 39.08
C ASP A 105 -17.71 -5.81 38.41
N THR A 106 -17.74 -6.02 37.09
CA THR A 106 -16.57 -6.44 36.33
C THR A 106 -16.04 -5.29 35.50
N TYR A 107 -14.80 -4.93 35.70
CA TYR A 107 -14.06 -4.00 34.86
C TYR A 107 -13.27 -4.77 33.81
N ILE A 108 -13.52 -4.51 32.52
CA ILE A 108 -12.78 -5.04 31.41
C ILE A 108 -11.75 -3.99 31.00
N ALA A 109 -10.48 -4.29 31.21
CA ALA A 109 -9.40 -3.39 30.84
C ALA A 109 -9.26 -3.31 29.30
N LYS A 110 -8.77 -2.15 28.85
CA LYS A 110 -8.38 -1.97 27.44
C LYS A 110 -7.28 -2.97 27.09
N ASP A 111 -7.47 -3.73 26.04
CA ASP A 111 -6.48 -4.64 25.51
C ASP A 111 -6.28 -4.46 24.01
N SER A 112 -5.04 -4.57 23.54
CA SER A 112 -4.69 -4.47 22.12
C SER A 112 -3.48 -5.35 21.83
N ALA A 113 -3.62 -6.23 20.84
CA ALA A 113 -2.51 -7.03 20.34
C ALA A 113 -1.91 -6.36 19.09
N ILE A 114 -0.60 -6.17 19.10
CA ILE A 114 0.18 -5.65 17.98
C ILE A 114 0.67 -6.84 17.15
N ASN A 115 0.44 -6.78 15.84
CA ASN A 115 0.98 -7.74 14.91
C ASN A 115 2.32 -7.24 14.37
N GLU A 116 3.41 -7.84 14.85
CA GLU A 116 4.78 -7.45 14.47
C GLU A 116 5.07 -7.66 12.97
N GLU A 117 4.43 -8.62 12.30
CA GLU A 117 4.61 -8.83 10.87
C GLU A 117 4.00 -7.69 10.06
N ILE A 118 2.81 -7.23 10.45
CA ILE A 118 2.18 -6.07 9.82
C ILE A 118 2.99 -4.81 10.07
N ASP A 119 3.57 -4.65 11.26
CA ASP A 119 4.43 -3.50 11.55
C ASP A 119 5.67 -3.48 10.66
N LYS A 120 6.33 -4.62 10.45
CA LYS A 120 7.43 -4.77 9.49
C LYS A 120 7.02 -4.40 8.06
N LEU A 121 5.82 -4.82 7.62
CA LEU A 121 5.31 -4.46 6.29
C LEU A 121 5.05 -2.96 6.16
N ARG A 122 4.59 -2.29 7.20
CA ARG A 122 4.42 -0.83 7.24
C ARG A 122 5.75 -0.10 7.11
N LEU A 123 6.77 -0.55 7.85
CA LEU A 123 8.12 -0.01 7.76
C LEU A 123 8.73 -0.24 6.37
N SER A 124 8.51 -1.44 5.78
CA SER A 124 8.91 -1.75 4.40
C SER A 124 8.28 -0.79 3.40
N ALA A 125 6.98 -0.54 3.52
CA ALA A 125 6.27 0.39 2.65
C ALA A 125 6.85 1.81 2.73
N THR A 126 7.18 2.27 3.94
CA THR A 126 7.78 3.58 4.15
C THR A 126 9.18 3.66 3.54
N ALA A 127 10.00 2.64 3.74
CA ALA A 127 11.35 2.56 3.15
C ALA A 127 11.29 2.53 1.61
N ALA A 128 10.37 1.73 1.03
CA ALA A 128 10.20 1.64 -0.41
C ALA A 128 9.82 2.99 -1.05
N LEU A 129 8.94 3.77 -0.41
CA LEU A 129 8.54 5.11 -0.88
C LEU A 129 9.71 6.10 -0.92
N VAL A 130 10.69 5.91 -0.04
CA VAL A 130 11.89 6.77 0.02
C VAL A 130 12.92 6.36 -1.04
N GLU A 131 13.11 5.05 -1.24
CA GLU A 131 14.21 4.51 -2.06
C GLU A 131 13.84 4.26 -3.53
N ARG A 132 12.54 4.11 -3.84
CA ARG A 132 12.06 3.67 -5.16
C ARG A 132 11.01 4.60 -5.73
N LYS A 133 10.90 4.62 -7.06
CA LYS A 133 9.86 5.36 -7.80
C LYS A 133 8.75 4.45 -8.32
N ASP A 134 9.02 3.15 -8.44
CA ASP A 134 8.12 2.13 -8.92
C ASP A 134 7.38 1.44 -7.76
N VAL A 135 6.69 2.22 -6.93
CA VAL A 135 6.04 1.77 -5.70
C VAL A 135 4.52 1.82 -5.82
N ILE A 136 3.87 0.71 -5.47
CA ILE A 136 2.42 0.63 -5.25
C ILE A 136 2.18 0.32 -3.77
N VAL A 137 1.55 1.22 -3.04
CA VAL A 137 1.14 0.96 -1.65
C VAL A 137 -0.33 0.63 -1.63
N VAL A 138 -0.67 -0.56 -1.15
CA VAL A 138 -2.06 -0.96 -0.90
C VAL A 138 -2.37 -0.79 0.58
N ALA A 139 -3.28 0.11 0.89
CA ALA A 139 -3.58 0.53 2.25
C ALA A 139 -5.06 0.37 2.61
N SER A 140 -5.32 0.23 3.91
CA SER A 140 -6.64 0.49 4.47
C SER A 140 -6.74 1.94 4.94
N VAL A 141 -7.92 2.35 5.42
CA VAL A 141 -8.15 3.70 5.99
C VAL A 141 -7.15 4.09 7.10
N SER A 142 -6.44 3.12 7.69
CA SER A 142 -5.40 3.37 8.69
C SER A 142 -4.19 4.14 8.17
N CYS A 143 -4.02 4.28 6.85
CA CYS A 143 -2.94 5.08 6.25
C CYS A 143 -3.05 6.58 6.57
N ILE A 144 -4.22 7.06 7.00
CA ILE A 144 -4.39 8.44 7.47
C ILE A 144 -3.67 8.71 8.81
N TYR A 145 -3.38 7.66 9.57
CA TYR A 145 -2.58 7.74 10.79
C TYR A 145 -1.12 7.44 10.43
N GLY A 146 -0.30 8.48 10.34
CA GLY A 146 1.10 8.38 9.95
C GLY A 146 1.98 7.65 10.98
N LEU A 147 3.22 7.36 10.57
CA LEU A 147 4.28 6.80 11.44
C LEU A 147 5.13 7.90 12.11
N GLY A 148 4.71 9.17 12.01
CA GLY A 148 5.47 10.33 12.48
C GLY A 148 5.89 11.24 11.33
N SER A 149 6.86 12.13 11.59
CA SER A 149 7.43 13.00 10.56
C SER A 149 8.24 12.19 9.53
N PRO A 150 8.02 12.35 8.22
CA PRO A 150 8.87 11.74 7.20
C PRO A 150 10.34 12.14 7.32
N GLU A 151 10.61 13.36 7.77
CA GLU A 151 11.95 13.90 7.96
C GLU A 151 12.69 13.18 9.10
N ASP A 152 12.02 12.97 10.24
CA ASP A 152 12.57 12.22 11.37
C ASP A 152 12.82 10.76 10.99
N TYR A 153 11.88 10.14 10.25
CA TYR A 153 12.03 8.78 9.77
C TYR A 153 13.27 8.63 8.87
N LEU A 154 13.46 9.56 7.93
CA LEU A 154 14.63 9.60 7.05
C LEU A 154 15.94 9.77 7.82
N GLY A 155 15.93 10.61 8.84
CA GLY A 155 17.11 10.87 9.71
C GLY A 155 17.52 9.65 10.54
N MET A 156 16.57 8.78 10.89
CA MET A 156 16.80 7.55 11.66
C MET A 156 17.05 6.30 10.81
N MET A 157 16.81 6.38 9.50
CA MET A 157 16.95 5.24 8.60
C MET A 157 18.41 5.03 8.20
N VAL A 158 18.92 3.82 8.40
CA VAL A 158 20.24 3.40 7.91
C VAL A 158 20.06 2.38 6.79
N SER A 159 20.41 2.78 5.56
CA SER A 159 20.38 1.88 4.40
C SER A 159 21.67 1.05 4.33
N LEU A 160 21.51 -0.27 4.29
CA LEU A 160 22.63 -1.21 4.19
C LEU A 160 22.50 -2.05 2.92
N ARG A 161 23.59 -2.18 2.16
CA ARG A 161 23.64 -3.00 0.93
C ARG A 161 24.88 -3.88 0.95
N PRO A 162 24.85 -5.06 0.33
CA PRO A 162 26.04 -5.89 0.21
C PRO A 162 27.22 -5.12 -0.39
N GLY A 163 28.39 -5.18 0.26
CA GLY A 163 29.60 -4.48 -0.17
C GLY A 163 29.72 -3.02 0.27
N MET A 164 28.76 -2.48 1.04
CA MET A 164 28.91 -1.16 1.67
C MET A 164 29.80 -1.24 2.92
N GLU A 165 30.69 -0.26 3.05
CA GLU A 165 31.39 0.03 4.31
C GLU A 165 30.66 1.15 5.02
N LYS A 166 30.28 0.94 6.29
CA LYS A 166 29.61 1.92 7.16
C LYS A 166 30.33 2.00 8.51
N ASP A 167 30.42 3.19 9.05
CA ASP A 167 30.97 3.39 10.38
C ASP A 167 30.04 2.76 11.44
N LEU A 168 30.64 1.99 12.37
CA LEU A 168 29.93 1.34 13.46
C LEU A 168 29.19 2.32 14.39
N SER A 169 29.63 3.57 14.46
CA SER A 169 28.97 4.62 15.24
C SER A 169 27.53 4.87 14.80
N LEU A 170 27.18 4.58 13.53
CA LEU A 170 25.81 4.68 13.02
C LEU A 170 24.88 3.59 13.53
N ILE A 171 25.40 2.50 14.08
CA ILE A 171 24.59 1.38 14.61
C ILE A 171 24.14 1.68 16.07
N HIS A 172 24.81 2.60 16.75
CA HIS A 172 24.52 2.95 18.16
C HIS A 172 23.46 4.07 18.32
N ILE A 173 22.91 4.54 17.23
CA ILE A 173 21.81 5.50 17.25
C ILE A 173 20.50 4.76 17.43
#